data_a23d94bae2a868583b41c6de8061b0b5
#
_entry.id   a23d94bae2a868583b41c6de8061b0b5
#
_cell.length_a   1.000
_cell.length_b   1.000
_cell.length_c   1.000
_cell.angle_alpha   90.00
_cell.angle_beta   90.00
_cell.angle_gamma   90.00
#
_symmetry.space_group_name_H-M   'P 1'
#
loop_
_entity.id
_entity.type
_entity.pdbx_description
1 polymer ?
#
loop_
_entity_poly.entity_id
_entity_poly.type
_entity_poly.pdbx_seq_one_letter_code
_entity_poly.pdbx_strand_id
1 'polypeptide(L)'
;LIHISTGDVFRKNMSNNTDLGLLAKGFMEKGELVPDKVTVDMLKDEINNFMPCNGFIFDGFPRTTFQAKELDNLLFEKSLKIDLTIALNVDNNSLIDRLLERGKSSGRADDQSVEKINMRLQEYDNKTKPLIEYYNDQNKFYSINGIGSLEQIKSRIVEVIEDYNNDWR
;
A
#
# COMPACT_ATOMS: atom_id res chain seq x y z
N LEU A 1 12.93 -0.96 -11.01
CA LEU A 1 11.95 -0.24 -10.18
C LEU A 1 12.39 -0.24 -8.73
N ILE A 2 12.12 0.85 -8.03
CA ILE A 2 12.37 0.98 -6.59
C ILE A 2 11.10 0.60 -5.83
N HIS A 3 11.20 -0.32 -4.87
CA HIS A 3 10.09 -0.70 -3.99
C HIS A 3 10.03 0.21 -2.76
N ILE A 4 8.90 0.87 -2.54
CA ILE A 4 8.64 1.70 -1.36
C ILE A 4 7.40 1.14 -0.64
N SER A 5 7.62 0.59 0.56
CA SER A 5 6.54 0.18 1.47
C SER A 5 6.39 1.22 2.57
N THR A 6 5.27 1.95 2.56
CA THR A 6 5.00 2.97 3.59
C THR A 6 4.94 2.36 4.99
N GLY A 7 4.38 1.15 5.09
CA GLY A 7 4.34 0.43 6.37
C GLY A 7 5.73 0.11 6.91
N ASP A 8 6.68 -0.25 6.04
CA ASP A 8 8.06 -0.56 6.46
C ASP A 8 8.83 0.71 6.83
N VAL A 9 8.62 1.82 6.10
CA VAL A 9 9.22 3.10 6.45
C VAL A 9 8.75 3.57 7.83
N PHE A 10 7.44 3.50 8.12
CA PHE A 10 6.93 3.84 9.45
C PHE A 10 7.48 2.91 10.52
N ARG A 11 7.48 1.59 10.32
CA ARG A 11 8.03 0.62 11.30
C ARG A 11 9.51 0.85 11.57
N LYS A 12 10.31 1.16 10.56
CA LYS A 12 11.72 1.52 10.73
C LYS A 12 11.87 2.77 11.59
N ASN A 13 11.05 3.80 11.35
CA ASN A 13 11.03 5.01 12.17
C ASN A 13 10.59 4.73 13.61
N MET A 14 9.59 3.86 13.81
CA MET A 14 9.15 3.43 15.14
C MET A 14 10.27 2.70 15.91
N SER A 15 10.99 1.80 15.26
CA SER A 15 12.11 1.07 15.88
C SER A 15 13.28 1.98 16.26
N ASN A 16 13.47 3.06 15.51
CA ASN A 16 14.51 4.05 15.74
C ASN A 16 14.06 5.19 16.68
N ASN A 17 12.81 5.16 17.18
CA ASN A 17 12.21 6.18 18.05
C ASN A 17 12.33 7.62 17.48
N THR A 18 12.20 7.78 16.17
CA THR A 18 12.16 9.12 15.55
C THR A 18 10.82 9.81 15.86
N ASP A 19 10.75 11.13 15.72
CA ASP A 19 9.49 11.88 15.91
C ASP A 19 8.38 11.35 14.99
N LEU A 20 8.71 11.03 13.75
CA LEU A 20 7.80 10.38 12.80
C LEU A 20 7.34 9.00 13.30
N GLY A 21 8.27 8.22 13.84
CA GLY A 21 7.97 6.89 14.39
C GLY A 21 7.06 6.96 15.61
N LEU A 22 7.30 7.89 16.52
CA LEU A 22 6.46 8.11 17.71
C LEU A 22 5.04 8.54 17.32
N LEU A 23 4.94 9.46 16.35
CA LEU A 23 3.65 9.89 15.81
C LEU A 23 2.90 8.70 15.16
N ALA A 24 3.54 7.98 14.25
CA ALA A 24 2.95 6.86 13.53
C ALA A 24 2.48 5.74 14.47
N LYS A 25 3.24 5.47 15.54
CA LYS A 25 2.93 4.43 16.53
C LYS A 25 1.53 4.60 17.11
N GLY A 26 1.15 5.84 17.47
CA GLY A 26 -0.14 6.13 18.07
C GLY A 26 -1.34 5.76 17.19
N PHE A 27 -1.19 5.82 15.88
CA PHE A 27 -2.22 5.43 14.90
C PHE A 27 -2.13 3.94 14.56
N MET A 28 -0.94 3.46 14.22
CA MET A 28 -0.75 2.09 13.74
C MET A 28 -1.11 1.03 14.80
N GLU A 29 -0.82 1.28 16.09
CA GLU A 29 -1.19 0.37 17.18
C GLU A 29 -2.70 0.22 17.37
N LYS A 30 -3.48 1.19 16.91
CA LYS A 30 -4.95 1.16 16.92
C LYS A 30 -5.54 0.59 15.62
N GLY A 31 -4.72 0.32 14.61
CA GLY A 31 -5.18 -0.08 13.28
C GLY A 31 -5.68 1.08 12.43
N GLU A 32 -5.43 2.31 12.83
CA GLU A 32 -5.78 3.54 12.12
C GLU A 32 -4.71 3.91 11.08
N LEU A 33 -5.08 4.71 10.09
CA LEU A 33 -4.12 5.29 9.15
C LEU A 33 -3.40 6.47 9.78
N VAL A 34 -2.09 6.56 9.55
CA VAL A 34 -1.32 7.78 9.83
C VAL A 34 -1.88 8.93 8.99
N PRO A 35 -1.98 10.17 9.51
CA PRO A 35 -2.55 11.30 8.77
C PRO A 35 -1.96 11.45 7.37
N ASP A 36 -2.83 11.74 6.39
CA ASP A 36 -2.47 11.80 4.96
C ASP A 36 -1.26 12.69 4.69
N LYS A 37 -1.26 13.91 5.27
CA LYS A 37 -0.17 14.86 5.06
C LYS A 37 1.18 14.28 5.51
N VAL A 38 1.22 13.65 6.67
CA VAL A 38 2.45 13.04 7.22
C VAL A 38 2.93 11.89 6.32
N THR A 39 2.00 11.08 5.84
CA THR A 39 2.31 9.96 4.94
C THR A 39 2.83 10.45 3.59
N VAL A 40 2.21 11.49 3.03
CA VAL A 40 2.63 12.10 1.75
C VAL A 40 4.00 12.78 1.89
N ASP A 41 4.23 13.56 2.95
CA ASP A 41 5.52 14.23 3.18
C ASP A 41 6.65 13.19 3.31
N MET A 42 6.43 12.12 4.09
CA MET A 42 7.38 11.01 4.20
C MET A 42 7.66 10.34 2.84
N LEU A 43 6.61 10.06 2.06
CA LEU A 43 6.77 9.44 0.75
C LEU A 43 7.53 10.34 -0.22
N LYS A 44 7.29 11.64 -0.19
CA LYS A 44 8.00 12.63 -1.00
C LYS A 44 9.50 12.59 -0.73
N ASP A 45 9.90 12.51 0.53
CA ASP A 45 11.29 12.39 0.92
C ASP A 45 11.90 11.06 0.44
N GLU A 46 11.19 9.95 0.60
CA GLU A 46 11.66 8.64 0.09
C GLU A 46 11.82 8.65 -1.43
N ILE A 47 10.85 9.17 -2.19
CA ILE A 47 10.96 9.28 -3.65
C ILE A 47 12.17 10.13 -4.04
N ASN A 48 12.39 11.29 -3.39
CA ASN A 48 13.50 12.18 -3.70
C ASN A 48 14.86 11.52 -3.42
N ASN A 49 14.95 10.67 -2.38
CA ASN A 49 16.19 9.96 -2.04
C ASN A 49 16.59 8.93 -3.10
N PHE A 50 15.64 8.43 -3.89
CA PHE A 50 15.88 7.41 -4.91
C PHE A 50 15.94 7.95 -6.34
N MET A 51 15.74 9.25 -6.55
CA MET A 51 15.86 9.84 -7.89
C MET A 51 17.33 10.15 -8.26
N PRO A 52 17.72 9.96 -9.53
CA PRO A 52 16.91 9.44 -10.65
C PRO A 52 16.77 7.91 -10.64
N CYS A 53 15.60 7.41 -11.04
CA CYS A 53 15.34 5.98 -11.16
C CYS A 53 14.38 5.67 -12.33
N ASN A 54 14.26 4.39 -12.68
CA ASN A 54 13.38 3.93 -13.76
C ASN A 54 11.90 3.80 -13.36
N GLY A 55 11.54 4.16 -12.13
CA GLY A 55 10.18 4.11 -11.59
C GLY A 55 10.09 3.40 -10.24
N PHE A 56 8.87 3.32 -9.72
CA PHE A 56 8.58 2.85 -8.38
C PHE A 56 7.54 1.74 -8.36
N ILE A 57 7.59 0.91 -7.31
CA ILE A 57 6.50 0.05 -6.87
C ILE A 57 6.10 0.52 -5.47
N PHE A 58 4.88 1.02 -5.33
CA PHE A 58 4.34 1.45 -4.04
C PHE A 58 3.56 0.30 -3.39
N ASP A 59 3.92 -0.03 -2.15
CA ASP A 59 3.24 -1.04 -1.35
C ASP A 59 2.54 -0.39 -0.14
N GLY A 60 1.22 -0.61 -0.06
CA GLY A 60 0.38 -0.03 0.97
C GLY A 60 0.21 1.48 0.85
N PHE A 61 0.37 2.04 -0.34
CA PHE A 61 0.14 3.44 -0.70
C PHE A 61 -0.26 3.55 -2.18
N PRO A 62 -1.19 4.46 -2.54
CA PRO A 62 -2.00 5.29 -1.64
C PRO A 62 -3.06 4.47 -0.89
N ARG A 63 -3.60 5.02 0.22
CA ARG A 63 -4.71 4.45 0.98
C ARG A 63 -5.91 5.37 1.08
N THR A 64 -5.82 6.58 0.56
CA THR A 64 -6.94 7.53 0.45
C THR A 64 -6.90 8.22 -0.91
N THR A 65 -8.04 8.75 -1.35
CA THR A 65 -8.12 9.52 -2.61
C THR A 65 -7.29 10.80 -2.55
N PHE A 66 -7.13 11.39 -1.37
CA PHE A 66 -6.23 12.52 -1.17
C PHE A 66 -4.78 12.11 -1.46
N GLN A 67 -4.31 11.01 -0.85
CA GLN A 67 -2.97 10.48 -1.09
C GLN A 67 -2.73 10.14 -2.57
N ALA A 68 -3.75 9.60 -3.26
CA ALA A 68 -3.63 9.28 -4.68
C ALA A 68 -3.40 10.53 -5.54
N LYS A 69 -4.16 11.59 -5.29
CA LYS A 69 -4.00 12.86 -5.99
C LYS A 69 -2.63 13.50 -5.74
N GLU A 70 -2.18 13.49 -4.49
CA GLU A 70 -0.86 14.00 -4.15
C GLU A 70 0.27 13.18 -4.78
N LEU A 71 0.11 11.84 -4.85
CA LEU A 71 1.05 10.97 -5.56
C LEU A 71 1.10 11.28 -7.05
N ASP A 72 -0.05 11.45 -7.70
CA ASP A 72 -0.10 11.79 -9.13
C ASP A 72 0.62 13.13 -9.41
N ASN A 73 0.39 14.16 -8.57
CA ASN A 73 1.07 15.45 -8.68
C ASN A 73 2.58 15.29 -8.50
N LEU A 74 3.01 14.57 -7.47
CA LEU A 74 4.43 14.35 -7.16
C LEU A 74 5.16 13.62 -8.27
N LEU A 75 4.53 12.59 -8.85
CA LEU A 75 5.11 11.83 -9.95
C LEU A 75 5.13 12.65 -11.25
N PHE A 76 4.10 13.44 -11.51
CA PHE A 76 4.04 14.34 -12.68
C PHE A 76 5.20 15.35 -12.67
N GLU A 77 5.53 15.95 -11.52
CA GLU A 77 6.69 16.85 -11.37
C GLU A 77 8.03 16.16 -11.74
N LYS A 78 8.06 14.83 -11.67
CA LYS A 78 9.26 14.01 -11.97
C LYS A 78 9.21 13.33 -13.34
N SER A 79 8.22 13.69 -14.17
CA SER A 79 7.96 13.06 -15.47
C SER A 79 7.67 11.54 -15.35
N LEU A 80 7.07 11.15 -14.23
CA LEU A 80 6.59 9.80 -13.94
C LEU A 80 5.06 9.80 -13.80
N LYS A 81 4.46 8.64 -13.82
CA LYS A 81 3.01 8.43 -13.59
C LYS A 81 2.76 7.07 -12.93
N ILE A 82 1.56 6.90 -12.39
CA ILE A 82 1.06 5.56 -12.06
C ILE A 82 0.60 4.92 -13.37
N ASP A 83 1.20 3.81 -13.73
CA ASP A 83 0.85 3.02 -14.91
C ASP A 83 -0.29 2.06 -14.61
N LEU A 84 -0.20 1.31 -13.51
CA LEU A 84 -1.22 0.37 -13.09
C LEU A 84 -1.30 0.25 -11.56
N THR A 85 -2.47 -0.12 -11.07
CA THR A 85 -2.76 -0.41 -9.66
C THR A 85 -3.34 -1.81 -9.58
N ILE A 86 -2.69 -2.69 -8.82
CA ILE A 86 -3.11 -4.09 -8.64
C ILE A 86 -3.66 -4.26 -7.23
N ALA A 87 -4.91 -4.70 -7.12
CA ALA A 87 -5.52 -5.08 -5.85
C ALA A 87 -5.65 -6.59 -5.72
N LEU A 88 -5.20 -7.12 -4.59
CA LEU A 88 -5.39 -8.53 -4.24
C LEU A 88 -6.75 -8.70 -3.56
N ASN A 89 -7.68 -9.37 -4.23
CA ASN A 89 -9.00 -9.66 -3.66
C ASN A 89 -8.94 -10.92 -2.81
N VAL A 90 -9.26 -10.78 -1.52
CA VAL A 90 -9.26 -11.87 -0.52
C VAL A 90 -10.51 -11.70 0.33
N ASP A 91 -11.21 -12.81 0.61
CA ASP A 91 -12.33 -12.77 1.55
C ASP A 91 -11.89 -12.44 2.98
N ASN A 92 -12.78 -11.80 3.75
CA ASN A 92 -12.44 -11.29 5.08
C ASN A 92 -11.97 -12.38 6.05
N ASN A 93 -12.53 -13.59 6.00
CA ASN A 93 -12.15 -14.66 6.91
C ASN A 93 -10.72 -15.12 6.63
N SER A 94 -10.40 -15.42 5.36
CA SER A 94 -9.05 -15.78 4.93
C SER A 94 -8.03 -14.66 5.24
N LEU A 95 -8.46 -13.40 5.13
CA LEU A 95 -7.60 -12.27 5.43
C LEU A 95 -7.31 -12.15 6.93
N ILE A 96 -8.32 -12.31 7.79
CA ILE A 96 -8.16 -12.29 9.25
C ILE A 96 -7.19 -13.40 9.68
N ASP A 97 -7.38 -14.64 9.20
CA ASP A 97 -6.51 -15.77 9.53
C ASP A 97 -5.05 -15.50 9.14
N ARG A 98 -4.82 -14.98 7.93
CA ARG A 98 -3.47 -14.63 7.43
C ARG A 98 -2.82 -13.52 8.26
N LEU A 99 -3.58 -12.49 8.65
CA LEU A 99 -3.06 -11.39 9.44
C LEU A 99 -2.72 -11.85 10.86
N LEU A 100 -3.55 -12.68 11.49
CA LEU A 100 -3.26 -13.28 12.80
C LEU A 100 -2.00 -14.15 12.74
N GLU A 101 -1.86 -14.99 11.72
CA GLU A 101 -0.66 -15.84 11.56
C GLU A 101 0.59 -14.99 11.34
N ARG A 102 0.50 -13.94 10.53
CA ARG A 102 1.59 -12.97 10.35
C ARG A 102 1.93 -12.28 11.67
N GLY A 103 0.95 -11.93 12.49
CA GLY A 103 1.15 -11.29 13.79
C GLY A 103 1.98 -12.13 14.75
N LYS A 104 1.83 -13.47 14.73
CA LYS A 104 2.61 -14.40 15.56
C LYS A 104 4.11 -14.37 15.26
N SER A 105 4.48 -14.20 13.99
CA SER A 105 5.87 -14.28 13.53
C SER A 105 6.53 -12.92 13.34
N SER A 106 5.77 -11.89 12.98
CA SER A 106 6.33 -10.58 12.60
C SER A 106 6.44 -9.56 13.73
N GLY A 107 5.82 -9.83 14.89
CA GLY A 107 5.75 -8.87 16.00
C GLY A 107 4.92 -7.60 15.70
N ARG A 108 4.14 -7.58 14.62
CA ARG A 108 3.29 -6.44 14.25
C ARG A 108 2.14 -6.28 15.26
N ALA A 109 2.12 -5.16 15.96
CA ALA A 109 1.12 -4.88 17.00
C ALA A 109 -0.32 -4.77 16.44
N ASP A 110 -0.46 -4.38 15.19
CA ASP A 110 -1.73 -4.22 14.47
C ASP A 110 -2.33 -5.53 13.92
N ASP A 111 -1.57 -6.64 13.98
CA ASP A 111 -2.02 -7.98 13.56
C ASP A 111 -2.27 -8.94 14.74
N GLN A 112 -2.16 -8.48 15.99
CA GLN A 112 -2.17 -9.35 17.17
C GLN A 112 -3.55 -9.70 17.71
N SER A 113 -4.61 -9.03 17.27
CA SER A 113 -5.98 -9.34 17.70
C SER A 113 -6.99 -9.14 16.57
N VAL A 114 -8.07 -9.93 16.63
CA VAL A 114 -9.20 -9.82 15.70
C VAL A 114 -9.82 -8.43 15.73
N GLU A 115 -9.87 -7.79 16.89
CA GLU A 115 -10.40 -6.42 17.04
C GLU A 115 -9.61 -5.42 16.20
N LYS A 116 -8.27 -5.41 16.34
CA LYS A 116 -7.40 -4.52 15.58
C LYS A 116 -7.47 -4.78 14.07
N ILE A 117 -7.54 -6.05 13.70
CA ILE A 117 -7.71 -6.43 12.30
C ILE A 117 -9.05 -5.92 11.76
N ASN A 118 -10.14 -6.07 12.51
CA ASN A 118 -11.45 -5.54 12.11
C ASN A 118 -11.45 -4.01 11.98
N MET A 119 -10.77 -3.29 12.86
CA MET A 119 -10.60 -1.84 12.71
C MET A 119 -9.87 -1.49 11.41
N ARG A 120 -8.81 -2.22 11.06
CA ARG A 120 -8.09 -2.04 9.79
C ARG A 120 -8.97 -2.34 8.58
N LEU A 121 -9.83 -3.35 8.65
CA LEU A 121 -10.79 -3.66 7.57
C LEU A 121 -11.81 -2.53 7.40
N GLN A 122 -12.31 -1.96 8.51
CA GLN A 122 -13.19 -0.79 8.47
C GLN A 122 -12.49 0.44 7.88
N GLU A 123 -11.23 0.71 8.28
CA GLU A 123 -10.43 1.78 7.69
C GLU A 123 -10.24 1.58 6.19
N TYR A 124 -9.97 0.34 5.76
CA TYR A 124 -9.87 0.00 4.35
C TYR A 124 -11.18 0.26 3.61
N ASP A 125 -12.31 -0.24 4.10
CA ASP A 125 -13.61 -0.05 3.46
C ASP A 125 -13.99 1.42 3.37
N ASN A 126 -13.72 2.21 4.41
CA ASN A 126 -14.11 3.62 4.48
C ASN A 126 -13.16 4.54 3.67
N LYS A 127 -11.86 4.29 3.67
CA LYS A 127 -10.86 5.23 3.14
C LYS A 127 -10.12 4.72 1.90
N THR A 128 -9.87 3.42 1.80
CA THR A 128 -9.04 2.84 0.74
C THR A 128 -9.86 2.28 -0.43
N LYS A 129 -10.99 1.67 -0.15
CA LYS A 129 -11.88 1.12 -1.18
C LYS A 129 -12.33 2.15 -2.24
N PRO A 130 -12.55 3.43 -1.93
CA PRO A 130 -12.83 4.46 -2.95
C PRO A 130 -11.73 4.65 -4.01
N LEU A 131 -10.50 4.17 -3.75
CA LEU A 131 -9.43 4.17 -4.75
C LEU A 131 -9.72 3.26 -5.94
N ILE A 132 -10.58 2.26 -5.78
CA ILE A 132 -11.01 1.38 -6.87
C ILE A 132 -11.65 2.22 -7.99
N GLU A 133 -12.59 3.08 -7.64
CA GLU A 133 -13.25 4.00 -8.59
C GLU A 133 -12.23 4.99 -9.15
N TYR A 134 -11.43 5.61 -8.31
CA TYR A 134 -10.41 6.59 -8.71
C TYR A 134 -9.45 6.07 -9.78
N TYR A 135 -9.00 4.81 -9.68
CA TYR A 135 -8.10 4.22 -10.67
C TYR A 135 -8.84 3.52 -11.83
N ASN A 136 -10.09 3.06 -11.63
CA ASN A 136 -10.94 2.58 -12.71
C ASN A 136 -11.25 3.69 -13.72
N ASP A 137 -11.58 4.90 -13.26
CA ASP A 137 -11.85 6.06 -14.11
C ASP A 137 -10.64 6.44 -14.98
N GLN A 138 -9.45 6.03 -14.58
CA GLN A 138 -8.20 6.23 -15.32
C GLN A 138 -7.80 4.99 -16.16
N ASN A 139 -8.58 3.92 -16.16
CA ASN A 139 -8.23 2.62 -16.76
C ASN A 139 -6.91 2.01 -16.24
N LYS A 140 -6.63 2.18 -14.95
CA LYS A 140 -5.37 1.73 -14.30
C LYS A 140 -5.60 0.69 -13.21
N PHE A 141 -6.82 0.24 -12.95
CA PHE A 141 -7.14 -0.67 -11.86
C PHE A 141 -7.31 -2.10 -12.32
N TYR A 142 -6.60 -3.02 -11.67
CA TYR A 142 -6.67 -4.46 -11.91
C TYR A 142 -6.91 -5.19 -10.59
N SER A 143 -7.99 -5.97 -10.54
CA SER A 143 -8.29 -6.83 -9.38
C SER A 143 -7.93 -8.27 -9.70
N ILE A 144 -7.10 -8.89 -8.88
CA ILE A 144 -6.72 -10.30 -9.02
C ILE A 144 -7.08 -11.09 -7.77
N ASN A 145 -7.32 -12.39 -7.94
CA ASN A 145 -7.57 -13.28 -6.82
C ASN A 145 -6.31 -13.43 -5.97
N GLY A 146 -6.36 -12.98 -4.71
CA GLY A 146 -5.28 -13.05 -3.73
C GLY A 146 -5.25 -14.37 -2.95
N ILE A 147 -6.06 -15.38 -3.30
CA ILE A 147 -6.10 -16.68 -2.65
C ILE A 147 -5.21 -17.67 -3.43
N GLY A 148 -4.45 -18.50 -2.71
CA GLY A 148 -3.56 -19.51 -3.26
C GLY A 148 -2.14 -19.41 -2.71
N SER A 149 -1.21 -20.16 -3.35
CA SER A 149 0.22 -20.08 -3.00
C SER A 149 0.86 -18.77 -3.48
N LEU A 150 2.04 -18.44 -2.94
CA LEU A 150 2.78 -17.25 -3.37
C LEU A 150 3.10 -17.31 -4.88
N GLU A 151 3.43 -18.48 -5.42
CA GLU A 151 3.70 -18.68 -6.83
C GLU A 151 2.46 -18.41 -7.68
N GLN A 152 1.29 -18.89 -7.25
CA GLN A 152 0.03 -18.64 -7.96
C GLN A 152 -0.35 -17.16 -7.99
N ILE A 153 -0.19 -16.46 -6.86
CA ILE A 153 -0.46 -15.02 -6.79
C ILE A 153 0.56 -14.25 -7.65
N LYS A 154 1.85 -14.62 -7.56
CA LYS A 154 2.90 -14.04 -8.39
C LYS A 154 2.59 -14.20 -9.88
N SER A 155 2.19 -15.40 -10.33
CA SER A 155 1.85 -15.65 -11.74
C SER A 155 0.73 -14.72 -12.22
N ARG A 156 -0.32 -14.52 -11.42
CA ARG A 156 -1.43 -13.61 -11.76
C ARG A 156 -0.98 -12.14 -11.83
N ILE A 157 -0.06 -11.73 -10.96
CA ILE A 157 0.53 -10.38 -11.01
C ILE A 157 1.34 -10.20 -12.29
N VAL A 158 2.18 -11.18 -12.63
CA VAL A 158 3.01 -11.14 -13.84
C VAL A 158 2.14 -11.09 -15.09
N GLU A 159 1.08 -11.90 -15.17
CA GLU A 159 0.12 -11.89 -16.28
C GLU A 159 -0.46 -10.49 -16.52
N VAL A 160 -0.96 -9.82 -15.47
CA VAL A 160 -1.48 -8.45 -15.58
C VAL A 160 -0.40 -7.46 -16.08
N ILE A 161 0.84 -7.59 -15.61
CA ILE A 161 1.93 -6.72 -16.03
C ILE A 161 2.33 -6.98 -17.50
N GLU A 162 2.33 -8.24 -17.92
CA GLU A 162 2.65 -8.62 -19.31
C GLU A 162 1.56 -8.16 -20.28
N ASP A 163 0.29 -8.31 -19.92
CA ASP A 163 -0.85 -7.82 -20.70
C ASP A 163 -0.78 -6.30 -20.84
N TYR A 164 -0.56 -5.58 -19.73
CA TYR A 164 -0.37 -4.13 -19.78
C TYR A 164 0.77 -3.72 -20.73
N ASN A 165 1.92 -4.40 -20.67
CA ASN A 165 3.06 -4.09 -21.52
C ASN A 165 2.81 -4.41 -23.01
N ASN A 166 1.94 -5.38 -23.31
CA ASN A 166 1.60 -5.75 -24.69
C ASN A 166 0.61 -4.76 -25.31
N ASP A 167 -0.30 -4.20 -24.55
CA ASP A 167 -1.29 -3.21 -25.00
C ASP A 167 -0.65 -1.84 -25.35
N TRP A 168 0.57 -1.60 -24.88
CA TRP A 168 1.31 -0.34 -25.12
C TRP A 168 2.48 -0.48 -26.14
N ARG A 169 2.60 -1.61 -26.82
CA ARG A 169 3.52 -1.81 -27.96
C ARG A 169 2.80 -1.70 -29.27
#